data_9bcf5e5f2a465e0c3994927ba1c52978
#
_entry.id   9bcf5e5f2a465e0c3994927ba1c52978
#
_cell.length_a   1.000
_cell.length_b   1.000
_cell.length_c   1.000
_cell.angle_alpha   90.00
_cell.angle_beta   90.00
_cell.angle_gamma   90.00
#
_symmetry.space_group_name_H-M   'P 1'
#
loop_
_entity.id
_entity.type
_entity.pdbx_description
1 polymer ?
#
loop_
_entity_poly.entity_id
_entity_poly.type
_entity_poly.pdbx_seq_one_letter_code
_entity_poly.pdbx_strand_id
1 'polypeptide(L)'
;GKDLGQQGGVKPEEVDWQDNGLEGKLDLVVTLDFRLSSTCLYSDIILPTATWYEKDDMNTSDMHPFIHPLSAAVDPAWEAKSDWEIYKATGATAGCERLEKRRMRSDPR
;
A
#
# COMPACT_ATOMS: atom_id res chain seq x y z
N GLY A 1 2.64 14.64 -4.24
CA GLY A 1 2.42 14.96 -2.86
C GLY A 1 1.02 15.48 -2.58
N LYS A 2 0.79 15.86 -1.35
CA LYS A 2 -0.50 16.36 -0.86
C LYS A 2 -1.04 17.53 -1.70
N ASP A 3 -0.15 18.41 -2.12
CA ASP A 3 -0.49 19.62 -2.87
C ASP A 3 -0.96 19.33 -4.29
N LEU A 4 -0.37 18.32 -4.94
CA LEU A 4 -0.82 17.85 -6.26
C LEU A 4 -2.22 17.24 -6.21
N GLY A 5 -2.55 16.50 -5.16
CA GLY A 5 -3.88 15.92 -4.96
C GLY A 5 -4.95 16.98 -4.65
N GLN A 6 -4.59 18.07 -4.02
CA GLN A 6 -5.52 19.15 -3.63
C GLN A 6 -5.81 20.15 -4.74
N GLN A 7 -4.96 20.22 -5.75
CA GLN A 7 -5.06 21.21 -6.83
C GLN A 7 -5.95 20.79 -8.00
N GLY A 8 -6.79 19.77 -7.83
CA GLY A 8 -7.74 19.34 -8.85
C GLY A 8 -7.11 18.91 -10.18
N GLY A 9 -5.90 18.38 -10.14
CA GLY A 9 -5.17 17.93 -11.31
C GLY A 9 -4.40 19.03 -12.04
N VAL A 10 -4.41 20.27 -11.57
CA VAL A 10 -3.56 21.34 -12.11
C VAL A 10 -2.14 21.12 -11.62
N LYS A 11 -1.18 21.04 -12.54
CA LYS A 11 0.24 20.94 -12.19
C LYS A 11 0.67 22.25 -11.51
N PRO A 12 1.22 22.21 -10.29
CA PRO A 12 1.74 23.40 -9.64
C PRO A 12 2.96 23.92 -10.39
N GLU A 13 3.14 25.24 -10.42
CA GLU A 13 4.32 25.87 -11.01
C GLU A 13 5.56 25.54 -10.19
N GLU A 14 5.40 25.45 -8.88
CA GLU A 14 6.47 25.20 -7.94
C GLU A 14 6.02 24.23 -6.84
N VAL A 15 6.89 23.36 -6.39
CA VAL A 15 6.65 22.45 -5.26
C VAL A 15 7.64 22.74 -4.17
N ASP A 16 7.18 23.42 -3.13
CA ASP A 16 7.97 23.65 -1.92
C ASP A 16 8.03 22.39 -1.06
N TRP A 17 9.23 21.95 -0.76
CA TRP A 17 9.49 20.89 0.20
C TRP A 17 9.59 21.51 1.61
N GLN A 18 8.88 20.93 2.56
CA GLN A 18 9.04 21.33 3.94
C GLN A 18 10.43 20.94 4.43
N ASP A 19 11.14 21.91 4.99
CA ASP A 19 12.43 21.66 5.63
C ASP A 19 12.19 21.02 7.01
N ASN A 20 12.11 19.70 7.01
CA ASN A 20 11.93 18.87 8.19
C ASN A 20 13.19 18.04 8.51
N GLY A 21 14.32 18.38 7.89
CA GLY A 21 15.57 17.63 8.01
C GLY A 21 15.64 16.36 7.17
N LEU A 22 14.60 16.05 6.38
CA LEU A 22 14.56 14.93 5.44
C LEU A 22 14.79 15.42 4.02
N GLU A 23 15.45 14.63 3.19
CA GLU A 23 15.73 14.98 1.79
C GLU A 23 14.48 15.06 0.90
N GLY A 24 13.31 14.63 1.40
CA GLY A 24 12.05 14.65 0.67
C GLY A 24 10.85 14.64 1.59
N LYS A 25 9.64 14.74 1.01
CA LYS A 25 8.37 14.67 1.74
C LYS A 25 7.98 13.26 2.19
N LEU A 26 8.58 12.24 1.61
CA LEU A 26 8.31 10.83 1.90
C LEU A 26 9.50 10.22 2.62
N ASP A 27 9.25 9.63 3.77
CA ASP A 27 10.22 8.87 4.55
C ASP A 27 10.45 7.47 4.01
N LEU A 28 9.38 6.87 3.52
CA LEU A 28 9.36 5.47 3.09
C LEU A 28 8.37 5.30 1.95
N VAL A 29 8.83 4.70 0.87
CA VAL A 29 8.00 4.31 -0.27
C VAL A 29 7.98 2.80 -0.38
N VAL A 30 6.82 2.23 -0.18
CA VAL A 30 6.59 0.78 -0.32
C VAL A 30 5.73 0.55 -1.54
N THR A 31 6.20 -0.24 -2.48
CA THR A 31 5.45 -0.59 -3.69
C THR A 31 5.06 -2.06 -3.66
N LEU A 32 3.79 -2.31 -3.93
CA LEU A 32 3.24 -3.64 -4.14
C LEU A 32 3.07 -3.83 -5.65
N ASP A 33 3.77 -4.78 -6.23
CA ASP A 33 3.64 -5.04 -7.67
C ASP A 33 4.01 -6.50 -7.97
N PHE A 34 3.39 -7.06 -9.00
CA PHE A 34 3.69 -8.41 -9.48
C PHE A 34 4.85 -8.44 -10.50
N ARG A 35 5.35 -7.29 -10.89
CA ARG A 35 6.49 -7.13 -11.79
C ARG A 35 7.33 -5.93 -11.36
N LEU A 36 8.59 -5.91 -11.78
CA LEU A 36 9.46 -4.78 -11.53
C LEU A 36 9.13 -3.61 -12.47
N SER A 37 8.26 -2.73 -12.00
CA SER A 37 7.87 -1.50 -12.71
C SER A 37 8.86 -0.35 -12.43
N SER A 38 8.70 0.76 -13.17
CA SER A 38 9.50 1.97 -12.91
C SER A 38 9.28 2.51 -11.49
N THR A 39 8.08 2.40 -10.96
CA THR A 39 7.79 2.78 -9.57
C THR A 39 8.59 1.95 -8.58
N CYS A 40 8.72 0.64 -8.81
CA CYS A 40 9.53 -0.24 -7.98
C CYS A 40 10.99 0.20 -7.92
N LEU A 41 11.56 0.68 -9.03
CA LEU A 41 12.95 1.11 -9.09
C LEU A 41 13.25 2.33 -8.20
N TYR A 42 12.23 3.11 -7.87
CA TYR A 42 12.34 4.29 -7.02
C TYR A 42 11.75 4.08 -5.62
N SER A 43 11.43 2.84 -5.25
CA SER A 43 10.87 2.50 -3.96
C SER A 43 11.93 1.95 -3.03
N ASP A 44 11.75 2.19 -1.73
CA ASP A 44 12.65 1.69 -0.69
C ASP A 44 12.39 0.21 -0.42
N ILE A 45 11.13 -0.21 -0.49
CA ILE A 45 10.72 -1.61 -0.28
C ILE A 45 9.77 -2.02 -1.41
N ILE A 46 10.00 -3.21 -1.95
CA ILE A 46 9.13 -3.84 -2.95
C ILE A 46 8.56 -5.12 -2.34
N LEU A 47 7.24 -5.23 -2.31
CA LEU A 47 6.54 -6.42 -1.87
C LEU A 47 5.93 -7.12 -3.10
N PRO A 48 6.37 -8.34 -3.42
CA PRO A 48 5.83 -9.07 -4.57
C PRO A 48 4.38 -9.48 -4.31
N THR A 49 3.50 -9.13 -5.24
CA THR A 49 2.08 -9.50 -5.17
C THR A 49 1.73 -10.65 -6.09
N ALA A 50 0.78 -11.47 -5.66
CA ALA A 50 0.21 -12.52 -6.47
C ALA A 50 -0.58 -11.93 -7.66
N THR A 51 -0.46 -12.57 -8.82
CA THR A 51 -1.21 -12.21 -10.02
C THR A 51 -2.65 -12.70 -9.98
N TRP A 52 -3.44 -12.36 -11.01
CA TRP A 52 -4.87 -12.69 -11.09
C TRP A 52 -5.19 -14.19 -10.95
N TYR A 53 -4.33 -15.08 -11.46
CA TYR A 53 -4.52 -16.52 -11.40
C TYR A 53 -3.97 -17.16 -10.12
N GLU A 54 -3.28 -16.40 -9.32
CA GLU A 54 -2.55 -16.84 -8.13
C GLU A 54 -3.24 -16.44 -6.82
N LYS A 55 -4.41 -15.79 -6.89
CA LYS A 55 -5.12 -15.30 -5.71
C LYS A 55 -6.62 -15.46 -5.82
N ASP A 56 -7.27 -15.66 -4.67
CA ASP A 56 -8.70 -15.46 -4.55
C ASP A 56 -9.01 -13.98 -4.37
N ASP A 57 -9.98 -13.48 -5.13
CA ASP A 57 -10.35 -12.07 -5.11
C ASP A 57 -11.81 -11.90 -5.53
N MET A 58 -12.28 -10.66 -5.45
CA MET A 58 -13.59 -10.25 -5.96
C MET A 58 -13.42 -9.21 -7.03
N ASN A 59 -14.10 -9.38 -8.15
CA ASN A 59 -14.11 -8.42 -9.23
C ASN A 59 -15.48 -7.77 -9.38
N THR A 60 -15.49 -6.46 -9.51
CA THR A 60 -16.66 -5.68 -9.86
C THR A 60 -16.39 -4.95 -11.17
N SER A 61 -17.37 -4.91 -12.05
CA SER A 61 -17.30 -4.16 -13.31
C SER A 61 -18.19 -2.92 -13.21
N ASP A 62 -17.76 -1.82 -13.76
CA ASP A 62 -18.54 -0.58 -13.85
C ASP A 62 -19.79 -0.74 -14.73
N MET A 63 -19.86 -1.80 -15.52
CA MET A 63 -20.91 -2.06 -16.51
C MET A 63 -22.15 -2.76 -15.93
N HIS A 64 -22.07 -3.32 -14.71
CA HIS A 64 -23.19 -4.04 -14.10
C HIS A 64 -23.02 -4.17 -12.57
N PRO A 65 -24.11 -4.44 -11.81
CA PRO A 65 -24.08 -4.50 -10.35
C PRO A 65 -23.60 -5.86 -9.78
N PHE A 66 -23.11 -6.77 -10.61
CA PHE A 66 -22.72 -8.10 -10.16
C PHE A 66 -21.29 -8.11 -9.59
N ILE A 67 -21.11 -8.91 -8.55
CA ILE A 67 -19.80 -9.21 -7.96
C ILE A 67 -19.41 -10.61 -8.42
N HIS A 68 -18.24 -10.74 -9.01
CA HIS A 68 -17.70 -12.01 -9.49
C HIS A 68 -16.59 -12.49 -8.55
N PRO A 69 -16.69 -13.69 -7.98
CA PRO A 69 -15.57 -14.29 -7.29
C PRO A 69 -14.53 -14.73 -8.33
N LEU A 70 -13.27 -14.42 -8.04
CA LEU A 70 -12.12 -14.96 -8.75
C LEU A 70 -11.49 -16.02 -7.85
N SER A 71 -11.34 -17.22 -8.35
CA SER A 71 -10.67 -18.30 -7.63
C SER A 71 -9.27 -18.52 -8.18
N ALA A 72 -8.31 -18.70 -7.29
CA ALA A 72 -6.95 -19.02 -7.66
C ALA A 72 -6.92 -20.33 -8.48
N ALA A 73 -6.19 -20.32 -9.58
CA ALA A 73 -5.99 -21.48 -10.44
C ALA A 73 -4.63 -22.15 -10.20
N VAL A 74 -3.69 -21.40 -9.66
CA VAL A 74 -2.33 -21.85 -9.31
C VAL A 74 -1.89 -21.18 -8.02
N ASP A 75 -0.95 -21.79 -7.32
CA ASP A 75 -0.36 -21.18 -6.13
C ASP A 75 0.50 -19.97 -6.49
N PRO A 76 0.58 -18.97 -5.61
CA PRO A 76 1.45 -17.81 -5.81
C PRO A 76 2.90 -18.23 -5.99
N ALA A 77 3.59 -17.56 -6.92
CA ALA A 77 4.99 -17.81 -7.16
C ALA A 77 5.84 -17.29 -5.99
N TRP A 78 6.77 -18.11 -5.51
CA TRP A 78 7.73 -17.73 -4.49
C TRP A 78 7.06 -17.26 -3.17
N GLU A 79 7.47 -16.07 -2.72
CA GLU A 79 6.95 -15.40 -1.53
C GLU A 79 5.83 -14.38 -1.85
N ALA A 80 5.33 -14.37 -3.09
CA ALA A 80 4.24 -13.50 -3.49
C ALA A 80 2.98 -13.79 -2.65
N LYS A 81 2.31 -12.73 -2.23
CA LYS A 81 1.07 -12.79 -1.47
C LYS A 81 0.00 -11.96 -2.14
N SER A 82 -1.25 -12.28 -1.89
CA SER A 82 -2.34 -11.43 -2.36
C SER A 82 -2.27 -10.04 -1.70
N ASP A 83 -2.75 -9.03 -2.40
CA ASP A 83 -2.85 -7.68 -1.86
C ASP A 83 -3.58 -7.67 -0.51
N TRP A 84 -4.64 -8.47 -0.41
CA TRP A 84 -5.41 -8.63 0.82
C TRP A 84 -4.56 -9.13 2.00
N GLU A 85 -3.73 -10.15 1.78
CA GLU A 85 -2.84 -10.68 2.81
C GLU A 85 -1.79 -9.67 3.24
N ILE A 86 -1.22 -8.93 2.27
CA ILE A 86 -0.24 -7.88 2.55
C ILE A 86 -0.86 -6.78 3.39
N TYR A 87 -2.02 -6.25 2.98
CA TYR A 87 -2.71 -5.20 3.73
C TYR A 87 -3.17 -5.67 5.11
N LYS A 88 -3.65 -6.90 5.22
CA LYS A 88 -4.05 -7.49 6.49
C LYS A 88 -2.86 -7.60 7.46
N ALA A 89 -1.71 -8.07 6.98
CA ALA A 89 -0.50 -8.17 7.79
C ALA A 89 -0.02 -6.79 8.25
N THR A 90 0.05 -5.82 7.34
CA THR A 90 0.46 -4.45 7.65
C THR A 90 -0.52 -3.78 8.63
N GLY A 91 -1.81 -3.97 8.43
CA GLY A 91 -2.85 -3.44 9.33
C GLY A 91 -2.81 -4.05 10.72
N ALA A 92 -2.54 -5.34 10.82
CA ALA A 92 -2.38 -6.03 12.10
C ALA A 92 -1.19 -5.48 12.89
N THR A 93 -0.04 -5.28 12.23
CA THR A 93 1.17 -4.71 12.85
C THR A 93 0.92 -3.29 13.35
N ALA A 94 0.33 -2.43 12.53
CA ALA A 94 -0.04 -1.06 12.91
C ALA A 94 -1.06 -1.03 14.06
N GLY A 95 -1.96 -2.01 14.12
CA GLY A 95 -2.91 -2.18 15.21
C GLY A 95 -2.23 -2.54 16.54
N CYS A 96 -1.25 -3.46 16.51
CA CYS A 96 -0.45 -3.83 17.67
C CYS A 96 0.32 -2.63 18.25
N GLU A 97 1.03 -1.89 17.44
CA GLU A 97 1.74 -0.69 17.90
C GLU A 97 0.83 0.36 18.53
N ARG A 98 -0.38 0.53 18.00
CA ARG A 98 -1.35 1.46 18.54
C ARG A 98 -1.86 1.02 19.92
N LEU A 99 -2.05 -0.27 20.13
CA LEU A 99 -2.44 -0.85 21.41
C LEU A 99 -1.33 -0.73 22.45
N GLU A 100 -0.08 -1.00 22.07
CA GLU A 100 1.08 -0.81 22.96
C GLU A 100 1.26 0.65 23.38
N LYS A 101 1.19 1.59 22.45
CA LYS A 101 1.25 3.03 22.75
C LYS A 101 0.12 3.49 23.67
N ARG A 102 -1.09 2.92 23.54
CA ARG A 102 -2.19 3.18 24.48
C ARG A 102 -1.91 2.61 25.86
N ARG A 103 -1.38 1.40 25.94
CA ARG A 103 -1.05 0.74 27.21
C ARG A 103 0.03 1.51 27.97
N MET A 104 1.07 1.97 27.30
CA MET A 104 2.13 2.80 27.90
C MET A 104 1.61 4.17 28.39
N ARG A 105 0.57 4.74 27.77
CA ARG A 105 -0.04 5.99 28.22
C ARG A 105 -1.00 5.82 29.41
N SER A 106 -1.51 4.62 29.62
CA SER A 106 -2.47 4.33 30.70
C SER A 106 -1.82 3.80 31.98
N ASP A 107 -0.49 3.62 32.03
CA ASP A 107 0.27 3.22 33.20
C ASP A 107 1.17 4.38 33.67
N PRO A 108 0.66 5.31 34.49
CA PRO A 108 1.44 6.37 35.11
C PRO A 108 2.15 5.77 36.33
N ARG A 109 3.43 5.40 36.17
CA ARG A 109 4.34 5.19 37.30
C ARG A 109 5.11 6.46 37.59
#